data_4820038e4c3faea565e06003d93c75cd
#
_entry.id   4820038e4c3faea565e06003d93c75cd
#
_cell.length_a   1.000
_cell.length_b   1.000
_cell.length_c   1.000
_cell.angle_alpha   90.00
_cell.angle_beta   90.00
_cell.angle_gamma   90.00
#
_symmetry.space_group_name_H-M   'P 1'
#
loop_
_entity.id
_entity.type
_entity.pdbx_description
1 polymer ?
#
loop_
_entity_poly.entity_id
_entity_poly.type
_entity_poly.pdbx_seq_one_letter_code
_entity_poly.pdbx_strand_id
1 'polypeptide(L)'
;MDWQSTLTKTLEGVCEHQGDKTILLLMDELPYMLQKIAATNGEQKTQALTLLDTLRSIRQQYKNVRMVYAGSVGLHHVVTELKQGTLASQPTNDMPLVEIRALDEDDAITLASKLLNDEAVEFTAEEEQEDILITLVRETDSVPFYVEAVCSRLGESEGPIGITAIEETVLHQLTSDHDPWEMEHFRERLGMYYQGGIQDTSGVTIPEYAIARAILDHLAVVEEAQSIDQVWAVAKSVYNITDRNLIVKMLRSLALDHYLIADTEKRYSFRFPLIRRWWKLAQGLGA
;
A
#
# COMPACT_ATOMS: atom_id res chain seq x y z
N MET A 1 20.99 27.40 -17.31
CA MET A 1 20.07 27.83 -16.21
C MET A 1 19.88 26.63 -15.33
N ASP A 2 20.18 26.77 -14.04
CA ASP A 2 20.05 25.66 -13.11
C ASP A 2 18.55 25.34 -12.90
N TRP A 3 18.19 24.07 -13.02
CA TRP A 3 16.79 23.60 -12.90
C TRP A 3 16.17 24.00 -11.55
N GLN A 4 16.96 23.97 -10.48
CA GLN A 4 16.52 24.32 -9.12
C GLN A 4 16.10 25.79 -9.06
N SER A 5 16.93 26.69 -9.60
CA SER A 5 16.62 28.11 -9.68
C SER A 5 15.38 28.38 -10.55
N THR A 6 15.20 27.62 -11.63
CA THR A 6 14.02 27.74 -12.50
C THR A 6 12.76 27.28 -11.75
N LEU A 7 12.78 26.11 -11.12
CA LEU A 7 11.66 25.60 -10.32
C LEU A 7 11.26 26.57 -9.20
N THR A 8 12.25 27.04 -8.43
CA THR A 8 12.03 27.96 -7.33
C THR A 8 11.35 29.24 -7.85
N LYS A 9 11.92 29.90 -8.86
CA LYS A 9 11.35 31.13 -9.43
C LYS A 9 9.95 30.94 -10.02
N THR A 10 9.69 29.79 -10.63
CA THR A 10 8.37 29.48 -11.19
C THR A 10 7.33 29.36 -10.07
N LEU A 11 7.63 28.59 -9.02
CA LEU A 11 6.74 28.43 -7.90
C LEU A 11 6.55 29.72 -7.11
N GLU A 12 7.62 30.49 -6.89
CA GLU A 12 7.58 31.83 -6.27
C GLU A 12 6.68 32.77 -7.07
N GLY A 13 6.88 32.83 -8.40
CA GLY A 13 6.05 33.66 -9.27
C GLY A 13 4.56 33.29 -9.21
N VAL A 14 4.23 32.02 -9.14
CA VAL A 14 2.85 31.54 -8.98
C VAL A 14 2.31 31.98 -7.61
N CYS A 15 3.09 31.82 -6.52
CA CYS A 15 2.70 32.17 -5.17
C CYS A 15 2.43 33.68 -5.02
N GLU A 16 3.29 34.52 -5.58
CA GLU A 16 3.18 35.97 -5.50
C GLU A 16 1.99 36.52 -6.32
N HIS A 17 1.69 35.93 -7.48
CA HIS A 17 0.60 36.38 -8.34
C HIS A 17 -0.80 35.98 -7.84
N GLN A 18 -0.92 34.97 -6.96
CA GLN A 18 -2.21 34.50 -6.46
C GLN A 18 -2.69 35.22 -5.19
N GLY A 19 -1.86 36.08 -4.57
CA GLY A 19 -2.21 36.83 -3.37
C GLY A 19 -2.65 35.91 -2.22
N ASP A 20 -3.83 36.15 -1.66
CA ASP A 20 -4.37 35.36 -0.53
C ASP A 20 -5.01 34.01 -0.92
N LYS A 21 -5.03 33.65 -2.20
CA LYS A 21 -5.60 32.39 -2.63
C LYS A 21 -4.70 31.21 -2.26
N THR A 22 -5.31 30.14 -1.78
CA THR A 22 -4.59 28.89 -1.52
C THR A 22 -4.24 28.20 -2.84
N ILE A 23 -2.97 27.86 -2.99
CA ILE A 23 -2.43 27.09 -4.09
C ILE A 23 -2.27 25.65 -3.60
N LEU A 24 -2.92 24.71 -4.28
CA LEU A 24 -2.81 23.29 -4.02
C LEU A 24 -2.01 22.62 -5.15
N LEU A 25 -0.87 22.05 -4.81
CA LEU A 25 -0.05 21.24 -5.71
C LEU A 25 -0.28 19.76 -5.41
N LEU A 26 -0.86 19.06 -6.37
CA LEU A 26 -1.07 17.61 -6.31
C LEU A 26 0.02 16.95 -7.14
N MET A 27 0.89 16.19 -6.48
CA MET A 27 2.02 15.51 -7.10
C MET A 27 1.81 14.01 -7.01
N ASP A 28 1.20 13.47 -8.05
CA ASP A 28 1.02 12.04 -8.19
C ASP A 28 2.31 11.40 -8.72
N GLU A 29 2.57 10.16 -8.31
CA GLU A 29 3.75 9.38 -8.64
C GLU A 29 5.11 10.08 -8.30
N LEU A 30 5.11 11.04 -7.36
CA LEU A 30 6.32 11.71 -6.93
C LEU A 30 7.40 10.73 -6.42
N PRO A 31 7.09 9.71 -5.58
CA PRO A 31 8.08 8.75 -5.13
C PRO A 31 8.74 7.99 -6.29
N TYR A 32 7.97 7.53 -7.26
CA TYR A 32 8.48 6.85 -8.44
C TYR A 32 9.40 7.75 -9.28
N MET A 33 9.01 9.02 -9.47
CA MET A 33 9.85 10.00 -10.15
C MET A 33 11.19 10.19 -9.44
N LEU A 34 11.19 10.34 -8.11
CA LEU A 34 12.41 10.48 -7.30
C LEU A 34 13.32 9.24 -7.41
N GLN A 35 12.73 8.04 -7.37
CA GLN A 35 13.46 6.80 -7.53
C GLN A 35 14.11 6.71 -8.91
N LYS A 36 13.41 7.08 -9.98
CA LYS A 36 13.97 7.13 -11.33
C LYS A 36 15.12 8.13 -11.46
N ILE A 37 15.00 9.31 -10.85
CA ILE A 37 16.09 10.29 -10.81
C ILE A 37 17.29 9.68 -10.08
N ALA A 38 17.08 9.04 -8.91
CA ALA A 38 18.15 8.50 -8.08
C ALA A 38 18.86 7.28 -8.67
N ALA A 39 18.20 6.52 -9.54
CA ALA A 39 18.70 5.24 -10.06
C ALA A 39 19.92 5.37 -10.99
N THR A 40 20.20 6.56 -11.53
CA THR A 40 21.18 6.73 -12.61
C THR A 40 22.62 6.88 -12.08
N ASN A 41 22.86 7.62 -10.99
CA ASN A 41 24.17 7.74 -10.33
C ASN A 41 24.06 8.48 -8.97
N GLY A 42 25.17 8.52 -8.19
CA GLY A 42 25.22 9.17 -6.88
C GLY A 42 24.94 10.69 -6.90
N GLU A 43 25.30 11.40 -7.97
CA GLU A 43 25.01 12.82 -8.13
C GLU A 43 23.49 13.05 -8.27
N GLN A 44 22.81 12.16 -8.94
CA GLN A 44 21.36 12.24 -9.13
C GLN A 44 20.56 11.88 -7.85
N LYS A 45 21.10 11.04 -6.97
CA LYS A 45 20.55 10.88 -5.61
C LYS A 45 20.53 12.21 -4.86
N THR A 46 21.60 12.99 -4.97
CA THR A 46 21.67 14.34 -4.39
C THR A 46 20.66 15.28 -5.02
N GLN A 47 20.46 15.21 -6.34
CA GLN A 47 19.45 16.02 -7.03
C GLN A 47 18.02 15.68 -6.61
N ALA A 48 17.68 14.41 -6.45
CA ALA A 48 16.37 13.98 -5.94
C ALA A 48 16.10 14.50 -4.52
N LEU A 49 17.10 14.44 -3.64
CA LEU A 49 16.99 15.00 -2.29
C LEU A 49 16.88 16.52 -2.33
N THR A 50 17.67 17.20 -3.19
CA THR A 50 17.60 18.65 -3.40
C THR A 50 16.23 19.10 -3.88
N LEU A 51 15.58 18.30 -4.76
CA LEU A 51 14.21 18.59 -5.21
C LEU A 51 13.23 18.59 -4.03
N LEU A 52 13.27 17.55 -3.18
CA LEU A 52 12.42 17.49 -1.99
C LEU A 52 12.67 18.63 -1.02
N ASP A 53 13.93 19.01 -0.80
CA ASP A 53 14.30 20.12 0.08
C ASP A 53 13.86 21.48 -0.51
N THR A 54 13.91 21.63 -1.83
CA THR A 54 13.39 22.82 -2.52
C THR A 54 11.87 22.93 -2.34
N LEU A 55 11.14 21.84 -2.56
CA LEU A 55 9.69 21.80 -2.33
C LEU A 55 9.32 22.10 -0.87
N ARG A 56 10.10 21.57 0.08
CA ARG A 56 9.95 21.91 1.51
C ARG A 56 10.17 23.38 1.78
N SER A 57 11.22 23.97 1.23
CA SER A 57 11.52 25.41 1.40
C SER A 57 10.34 26.26 0.91
N ILE A 58 9.76 25.96 -0.22
CA ILE A 58 8.58 26.65 -0.76
C ILE A 58 7.38 26.52 0.20
N ARG A 59 7.08 25.32 0.73
CA ARG A 59 5.98 25.14 1.70
C ARG A 59 6.17 25.94 2.98
N GLN A 60 7.41 26.07 3.43
CA GLN A 60 7.73 26.82 4.66
C GLN A 60 7.72 28.33 4.44
N GLN A 61 8.12 28.78 3.27
CA GLN A 61 8.17 30.20 2.91
C GLN A 61 6.79 30.78 2.60
N TYR A 62 5.96 30.02 1.86
CA TYR A 62 4.65 30.49 1.35
C TYR A 62 3.51 29.79 2.09
N LYS A 63 2.87 30.51 3.03
CA LYS A 63 1.78 29.98 3.87
C LYS A 63 0.51 29.61 3.10
N ASN A 64 0.34 30.16 1.91
CA ASN A 64 -0.79 29.87 1.02
C ASN A 64 -0.54 28.65 0.11
N VAL A 65 0.62 27.98 0.17
CA VAL A 65 0.92 26.76 -0.58
C VAL A 65 0.59 25.52 0.23
N ARG A 66 -0.08 24.58 -0.40
CA ARG A 66 -0.33 23.22 0.09
C ARG A 66 0.17 22.23 -0.93
N MET A 67 0.78 21.15 -0.47
CA MET A 67 1.29 20.08 -1.34
C MET A 67 0.76 18.75 -0.84
N VAL A 68 0.28 17.93 -1.77
CA VAL A 68 -0.10 16.54 -1.54
C VAL A 68 0.82 15.68 -2.40
N TYR A 69 1.48 14.72 -1.78
CA TYR A 69 2.31 13.74 -2.46
C TYR A 69 1.60 12.40 -2.43
N ALA A 70 1.42 11.82 -3.60
CA ALA A 70 0.85 10.49 -3.77
C ALA A 70 1.77 9.65 -4.66
N GLY A 71 1.55 8.34 -4.68
CA GLY A 71 2.24 7.43 -5.58
C GLY A 71 2.12 5.98 -5.12
N SER A 72 2.31 5.10 -6.07
CA SER A 72 2.28 3.64 -5.90
C SER A 72 3.48 3.10 -5.11
N VAL A 73 4.59 3.84 -5.08
CA VAL A 73 5.81 3.51 -4.32
C VAL A 73 5.78 4.21 -2.96
N GLY A 74 6.11 3.50 -1.89
CA GLY A 74 6.19 4.07 -0.56
C GLY A 74 7.26 5.18 -0.46
N LEU A 75 6.83 6.43 -0.25
CA LEU A 75 7.74 7.58 -0.15
C LEU A 75 8.81 7.40 0.94
N HIS A 76 8.49 6.69 2.00
CA HIS A 76 9.42 6.41 3.10
C HIS A 76 10.61 5.53 2.66
N HIS A 77 10.41 4.58 1.73
CA HIS A 77 11.51 3.80 1.14
C HIS A 77 12.44 4.70 0.34
N VAL A 78 11.86 5.49 -0.56
CA VAL A 78 12.64 6.40 -1.43
C VAL A 78 13.42 7.41 -0.60
N VAL A 79 12.79 8.04 0.39
CA VAL A 79 13.47 9.00 1.28
C VAL A 79 14.56 8.32 2.10
N THR A 80 14.36 7.09 2.57
CA THR A 80 15.37 6.32 3.30
C THR A 80 16.57 6.00 2.41
N GLU A 81 16.33 5.56 1.18
CA GLU A 81 17.37 5.27 0.20
C GLU A 81 18.17 6.54 -0.17
N LEU A 82 17.49 7.67 -0.40
CA LEU A 82 18.12 8.95 -0.71
C LEU A 82 19.01 9.47 0.43
N LYS A 83 18.68 9.16 1.67
CA LYS A 83 19.44 9.58 2.87
C LYS A 83 20.68 8.73 3.18
N GLN A 84 20.87 7.61 2.51
CA GLN A 84 22.07 6.77 2.72
C GLN A 84 23.33 7.57 2.38
N GLY A 85 24.07 7.96 3.42
CA GLY A 85 25.30 8.76 3.31
C GLY A 85 25.16 10.27 3.57
N THR A 86 23.95 10.81 3.79
CA THR A 86 23.70 12.21 4.12
C THR A 86 22.86 12.33 5.38
N LEU A 87 23.38 13.03 6.41
CA LEU A 87 22.87 12.92 7.79
C LEU A 87 21.72 13.86 8.17
N ALA A 88 21.35 14.86 7.39
CA ALA A 88 20.60 15.98 7.95
C ALA A 88 19.22 16.29 7.38
N SER A 89 18.88 15.87 6.16
CA SER A 89 17.62 16.31 5.55
C SER A 89 16.42 15.46 5.98
N GLN A 90 15.34 16.14 6.40
CA GLN A 90 14.04 15.53 6.64
C GLN A 90 12.97 16.25 5.80
N PRO A 91 12.94 16.02 4.49
CA PRO A 91 12.21 16.86 3.55
C PRO A 91 10.68 16.77 3.68
N THR A 92 10.18 15.79 4.44
CA THR A 92 8.74 15.53 4.62
C THR A 92 8.28 15.57 6.09
N ASN A 93 9.12 16.05 7.02
CA ASN A 93 8.80 16.03 8.44
C ASN A 93 7.65 17.01 8.83
N ASP A 94 7.33 17.96 7.97
CA ASP A 94 6.24 18.92 8.07
C ASP A 94 4.96 18.46 7.37
N MET A 95 4.95 17.23 6.82
CA MET A 95 3.81 16.66 6.08
C MET A 95 3.20 15.52 6.89
N PRO A 96 1.93 15.64 7.31
CA PRO A 96 1.23 14.53 7.93
C PRO A 96 0.94 13.43 6.88
N LEU A 97 1.00 12.18 7.32
CA LEU A 97 0.49 11.07 6.53
C LEU A 97 -1.04 11.14 6.51
N VAL A 98 -1.62 11.13 5.32
CA VAL A 98 -3.06 10.96 5.12
C VAL A 98 -3.30 9.53 4.67
N GLU A 99 -3.96 8.78 5.51
CA GLU A 99 -4.32 7.40 5.23
C GLU A 99 -5.67 7.33 4.53
N ILE A 100 -5.68 6.77 3.32
CA ILE A 100 -6.93 6.44 2.63
C ILE A 100 -7.34 5.04 3.10
N ARG A 101 -8.48 4.98 3.80
CA ARG A 101 -9.03 3.74 4.33
C ARG A 101 -10.04 3.13 3.36
N ALA A 102 -10.37 1.87 3.57
CA ALA A 102 -11.59 1.29 3.02
C ALA A 102 -12.82 2.09 3.50
N LEU A 103 -13.93 1.97 2.81
CA LEU A 103 -15.18 2.58 3.23
C LEU A 103 -15.66 1.98 4.56
N ASP A 104 -16.45 2.75 5.30
CA ASP A 104 -17.25 2.17 6.37
C ASP A 104 -18.31 1.22 5.77
N GLU A 105 -18.74 0.21 6.53
CA GLU A 105 -19.63 -0.85 6.03
C GLU A 105 -20.89 -0.30 5.40
N ASP A 106 -21.54 0.68 6.03
CA ASP A 106 -22.78 1.32 5.52
C ASP A 106 -22.55 2.06 4.18
N ASP A 107 -21.42 2.76 4.05
CA ASP A 107 -21.07 3.46 2.82
C ASP A 107 -20.71 2.47 1.71
N ALA A 108 -20.05 1.36 2.02
CA ALA A 108 -19.75 0.30 1.08
C ALA A 108 -21.00 -0.44 0.59
N ILE A 109 -21.96 -0.71 1.50
CA ILE A 109 -23.28 -1.28 1.15
C ILE A 109 -24.04 -0.33 0.23
N THR A 110 -24.03 0.98 0.53
CA THR A 110 -24.67 1.99 -0.31
C THR A 110 -24.06 2.02 -1.70
N LEU A 111 -22.73 1.96 -1.81
CA LEU A 111 -22.01 1.89 -3.09
C LEU A 111 -22.40 0.62 -3.86
N ALA A 112 -22.31 -0.55 -3.23
CA ALA A 112 -22.63 -1.84 -3.85
C ALA A 112 -24.09 -1.88 -4.35
N SER A 113 -25.04 -1.45 -3.50
CA SER A 113 -26.46 -1.38 -3.87
C SER A 113 -26.68 -0.50 -5.10
N LYS A 114 -26.04 0.68 -5.15
CA LYS A 114 -26.16 1.57 -6.30
C LYS A 114 -25.60 0.94 -7.57
N LEU A 115 -24.38 0.36 -7.50
CA LEU A 115 -23.74 -0.26 -8.65
C LEU A 115 -24.56 -1.43 -9.21
N LEU A 116 -25.07 -2.32 -8.36
CA LEU A 116 -25.88 -3.46 -8.78
C LEU A 116 -27.22 -3.01 -9.37
N ASN A 117 -27.84 -1.94 -8.84
CA ASN A 117 -29.04 -1.35 -9.42
C ASN A 117 -28.78 -0.71 -10.79
N ASP A 118 -27.63 -0.03 -10.97
CA ASP A 118 -27.26 0.58 -12.26
C ASP A 118 -27.02 -0.52 -13.33
N GLU A 119 -26.54 -1.70 -12.94
CA GLU A 119 -26.38 -2.89 -13.81
C GLU A 119 -27.68 -3.71 -13.95
N ALA A 120 -28.79 -3.29 -13.35
CA ALA A 120 -30.09 -3.98 -13.34
C ALA A 120 -30.01 -5.45 -12.85
N VAL A 121 -29.18 -5.72 -11.88
CA VAL A 121 -28.98 -7.05 -11.30
C VAL A 121 -30.20 -7.42 -10.44
N GLU A 122 -30.72 -8.63 -10.66
CA GLU A 122 -31.80 -9.19 -9.84
C GLU A 122 -31.21 -10.02 -8.70
N PHE A 123 -31.81 -9.92 -7.51
CA PHE A 123 -31.43 -10.74 -6.36
C PHE A 123 -32.29 -12.00 -6.28
N THR A 124 -31.72 -13.10 -5.79
CA THR A 124 -32.49 -14.32 -5.52
C THR A 124 -33.57 -14.04 -4.45
N ALA A 125 -34.73 -14.68 -4.60
CA ALA A 125 -35.82 -14.57 -3.61
C ALA A 125 -35.61 -15.48 -2.38
N GLU A 126 -34.55 -16.29 -2.38
CA GLU A 126 -34.27 -17.25 -1.30
C GLU A 126 -33.41 -16.64 -0.16
N GLU A 127 -32.82 -15.46 -0.40
CA GLU A 127 -31.95 -14.77 0.54
C GLU A 127 -32.37 -13.31 0.70
N GLU A 128 -32.10 -12.75 1.88
CA GLU A 128 -32.36 -11.32 2.12
C GLU A 128 -31.34 -10.47 1.36
N GLN A 129 -31.80 -9.47 0.61
CA GLN A 129 -30.92 -8.58 -0.16
C GLN A 129 -29.84 -7.92 0.72
N GLU A 130 -30.16 -7.61 1.97
CA GLU A 130 -29.22 -7.02 2.93
C GLU A 130 -28.04 -7.98 3.22
N ASP A 131 -28.31 -9.27 3.42
CA ASP A 131 -27.29 -10.27 3.67
C ASP A 131 -26.36 -10.48 2.45
N ILE A 132 -26.92 -10.41 1.24
CA ILE A 132 -26.16 -10.48 -0.02
C ILE A 132 -25.20 -9.28 -0.10
N LEU A 133 -25.69 -8.06 0.15
CA LEU A 133 -24.86 -6.85 0.12
C LEU A 133 -23.78 -6.85 1.20
N ILE A 134 -24.12 -7.26 2.43
CA ILE A 134 -23.15 -7.41 3.53
C ILE A 134 -22.05 -8.41 3.15
N THR A 135 -22.42 -9.53 2.53
CA THR A 135 -21.44 -10.52 2.07
C THR A 135 -20.53 -9.94 1.00
N LEU A 136 -21.06 -9.24 0.01
CA LEU A 136 -20.25 -8.58 -1.03
C LEU A 136 -19.22 -7.62 -0.42
N VAL A 137 -19.67 -6.76 0.47
CA VAL A 137 -18.85 -5.75 1.14
C VAL A 137 -17.77 -6.41 2.00
N ARG A 138 -18.10 -7.48 2.71
CA ARG A 138 -17.17 -8.25 3.54
C ARG A 138 -16.13 -9.00 2.70
N GLU A 139 -16.56 -9.63 1.60
CA GLU A 139 -15.68 -10.37 0.68
C GLU A 139 -14.69 -9.45 -0.06
N THR A 140 -15.00 -8.14 -0.16
CA THR A 140 -14.17 -7.11 -0.81
C THR A 140 -13.47 -6.17 0.18
N ASP A 141 -13.51 -6.48 1.49
CA ASP A 141 -12.94 -5.65 2.57
C ASP A 141 -13.38 -4.19 2.53
N SER A 142 -14.58 -3.90 2.04
CA SER A 142 -15.13 -2.53 1.85
C SER A 142 -14.23 -1.63 0.98
N VAL A 143 -13.34 -2.19 0.17
CA VAL A 143 -12.45 -1.42 -0.72
C VAL A 143 -13.21 -1.08 -2.00
N PRO A 144 -13.41 0.22 -2.33
CA PRO A 144 -14.25 0.63 -3.47
C PRO A 144 -13.88 -0.05 -4.78
N PHE A 145 -12.59 -0.19 -5.07
CA PHE A 145 -12.09 -0.84 -6.27
C PHE A 145 -12.60 -2.29 -6.41
N TYR A 146 -12.51 -3.07 -5.32
CA TYR A 146 -12.96 -4.47 -5.36
C TYR A 146 -14.48 -4.58 -5.34
N VAL A 147 -15.18 -3.68 -4.63
CA VAL A 147 -16.65 -3.60 -4.66
C VAL A 147 -17.13 -3.35 -6.09
N GLU A 148 -16.56 -2.36 -6.78
CA GLU A 148 -16.91 -2.01 -8.17
C GLU A 148 -16.60 -3.19 -9.12
N ALA A 149 -15.42 -3.81 -9.01
CA ALA A 149 -15.02 -4.92 -9.86
C ALA A 149 -15.95 -6.14 -9.70
N VAL A 150 -16.37 -6.46 -8.46
CA VAL A 150 -17.33 -7.56 -8.21
C VAL A 150 -18.71 -7.20 -8.73
N CYS A 151 -19.22 -5.99 -8.48
CA CYS A 151 -20.53 -5.56 -8.99
C CYS A 151 -20.60 -5.60 -10.52
N SER A 152 -19.57 -5.08 -11.20
CA SER A 152 -19.48 -5.13 -12.66
C SER A 152 -19.51 -6.58 -13.19
N ARG A 153 -18.77 -7.48 -12.53
CA ARG A 153 -18.76 -8.90 -12.94
C ARG A 153 -20.07 -9.60 -12.69
N LEU A 154 -20.76 -9.27 -11.61
CA LEU A 154 -22.09 -9.80 -11.32
C LEU A 154 -23.13 -9.27 -12.31
N GLY A 155 -22.98 -8.03 -12.80
CA GLY A 155 -23.82 -7.46 -13.86
C GLY A 155 -23.74 -8.18 -15.20
N GLU A 156 -22.62 -8.89 -15.46
CA GLU A 156 -22.45 -9.73 -16.65
C GLU A 156 -23.08 -11.15 -16.51
N SER A 157 -23.54 -11.49 -15.29
CA SER A 157 -24.06 -12.83 -14.99
C SER A 157 -25.50 -13.00 -15.48
N GLU A 158 -25.86 -14.21 -15.91
CA GLU A 158 -27.23 -14.54 -16.26
C GLU A 158 -28.02 -15.01 -15.03
N GLY A 159 -29.13 -14.34 -14.72
CA GLY A 159 -30.04 -14.72 -13.64
C GLY A 159 -29.79 -14.03 -12.30
N PRO A 160 -30.62 -14.31 -11.30
CA PRO A 160 -30.57 -13.65 -10.01
C PRO A 160 -29.32 -14.06 -9.21
N ILE A 161 -28.72 -13.09 -8.54
CA ILE A 161 -27.53 -13.30 -7.70
C ILE A 161 -27.90 -13.59 -6.24
N GLY A 162 -27.07 -14.41 -5.59
CA GLY A 162 -27.10 -14.69 -4.16
C GLY A 162 -25.69 -14.70 -3.58
N ILE A 163 -25.58 -15.07 -2.31
CA ILE A 163 -24.31 -15.14 -1.57
C ILE A 163 -23.28 -16.02 -2.30
N THR A 164 -23.71 -17.21 -2.75
CA THR A 164 -22.82 -18.13 -3.48
C THR A 164 -22.22 -17.51 -4.74
N ALA A 165 -23.01 -16.75 -5.50
CA ALA A 165 -22.52 -16.08 -6.71
C ALA A 165 -21.42 -15.06 -6.41
N ILE A 166 -21.53 -14.34 -5.26
CA ILE A 166 -20.50 -13.40 -4.80
C ILE A 166 -19.23 -14.15 -4.44
N GLU A 167 -19.33 -15.20 -3.60
CA GLU A 167 -18.18 -15.98 -3.15
C GLU A 167 -17.44 -16.63 -4.31
N GLU A 168 -18.16 -17.20 -5.28
CA GLU A 168 -17.60 -17.78 -6.49
C GLU A 168 -16.94 -16.72 -7.37
N THR A 169 -17.56 -15.56 -7.52
CA THR A 169 -16.98 -14.43 -8.28
C THR A 169 -15.67 -13.97 -7.66
N VAL A 170 -15.64 -13.73 -6.36
CA VAL A 170 -14.42 -13.32 -5.65
C VAL A 170 -13.34 -14.39 -5.76
N LEU A 171 -13.69 -15.66 -5.53
CA LEU A 171 -12.73 -16.76 -5.63
C LEU A 171 -12.15 -16.88 -7.05
N HIS A 172 -12.99 -16.77 -8.07
CA HIS A 172 -12.55 -16.78 -9.47
C HIS A 172 -11.58 -15.64 -9.76
N GLN A 173 -11.84 -14.43 -9.26
CA GLN A 173 -10.95 -13.28 -9.45
C GLN A 173 -9.59 -13.49 -8.76
N LEU A 174 -9.60 -14.05 -7.54
CA LEU A 174 -8.37 -14.33 -6.76
C LEU A 174 -7.51 -15.46 -7.35
N THR A 175 -8.10 -16.36 -8.12
CA THR A 175 -7.42 -17.54 -8.72
C THR A 175 -7.19 -17.40 -10.21
N SER A 176 -7.59 -16.29 -10.83
CA SER A 176 -7.43 -16.05 -12.26
C SER A 176 -5.97 -15.85 -12.65
N ASP A 177 -5.51 -16.59 -13.67
CA ASP A 177 -4.16 -16.41 -14.24
C ASP A 177 -3.94 -15.03 -14.89
N HIS A 178 -5.01 -14.29 -15.16
CA HIS A 178 -4.95 -12.94 -15.74
C HIS A 178 -4.79 -11.84 -14.70
N ASP A 179 -4.84 -12.17 -13.40
CA ASP A 179 -4.72 -11.23 -12.29
C ASP A 179 -5.54 -9.94 -12.49
N PRO A 180 -6.86 -10.03 -12.65
CA PRO A 180 -7.69 -8.89 -13.02
C PRO A 180 -7.72 -7.78 -11.96
N TRP A 181 -7.27 -8.08 -10.74
CA TRP A 181 -7.16 -7.13 -9.64
C TRP A 181 -5.72 -6.65 -9.37
N GLU A 182 -4.79 -7.02 -10.25
CA GLU A 182 -3.36 -6.66 -10.16
C GLU A 182 -2.73 -7.01 -8.80
N MET A 183 -3.18 -8.13 -8.20
CA MET A 183 -2.70 -8.57 -6.88
C MET A 183 -1.22 -8.97 -6.88
N GLU A 184 -0.70 -9.43 -8.04
CA GLU A 184 0.71 -9.79 -8.21
C GLU A 184 1.66 -8.64 -7.82
N HIS A 185 1.24 -7.39 -7.98
CA HIS A 185 2.07 -6.27 -7.61
C HIS A 185 2.43 -6.24 -6.10
N PHE A 186 1.60 -6.84 -5.23
CA PHE A 186 1.97 -7.00 -3.82
C PHE A 186 3.20 -7.89 -3.64
N ARG A 187 3.34 -8.94 -4.47
CA ARG A 187 4.52 -9.81 -4.45
C ARG A 187 5.74 -9.14 -5.09
N GLU A 188 5.55 -8.48 -6.21
CA GLU A 188 6.61 -7.79 -6.94
C GLU A 188 7.23 -6.66 -6.14
N ARG A 189 6.43 -5.90 -5.40
CA ARG A 189 6.89 -4.81 -4.53
C ARG A 189 7.89 -5.25 -3.46
N LEU A 190 7.77 -6.47 -2.94
CA LEU A 190 8.76 -6.96 -1.96
C LEU A 190 10.18 -6.93 -2.54
N GLY A 191 10.36 -7.40 -3.75
CA GLY A 191 11.66 -7.36 -4.43
C GLY A 191 12.17 -5.95 -4.72
N MET A 192 11.26 -5.00 -4.93
CA MET A 192 11.60 -3.60 -5.17
C MET A 192 11.92 -2.81 -3.89
N TYR A 193 11.23 -3.10 -2.80
CA TYR A 193 11.36 -2.32 -1.55
C TYR A 193 12.38 -2.89 -0.59
N TYR A 194 12.55 -4.20 -0.56
CA TYR A 194 13.40 -4.91 0.39
C TYR A 194 14.65 -5.47 -0.29
N GLN A 195 15.44 -4.57 -0.92
CA GLN A 195 16.64 -4.94 -1.69
C GLN A 195 17.89 -5.16 -0.82
N GLY A 196 17.83 -4.87 0.47
CA GLY A 196 18.92 -5.05 1.41
C GLY A 196 19.29 -6.52 1.62
N GLY A 197 20.43 -6.72 2.28
CA GLY A 197 20.88 -8.03 2.74
C GLY A 197 21.26 -7.98 4.22
N ILE A 198 20.85 -9.00 4.96
CA ILE A 198 21.08 -9.14 6.40
C ILE A 198 21.95 -10.36 6.62
N GLN A 199 23.03 -10.19 7.37
CA GLN A 199 23.86 -11.33 7.76
C GLN A 199 23.19 -12.09 8.91
N ASP A 200 23.09 -13.40 8.74
CA ASP A 200 22.72 -14.30 9.82
C ASP A 200 23.89 -14.53 10.78
N THR A 201 23.69 -15.33 11.82
CA THR A 201 24.74 -15.64 12.81
C THR A 201 25.89 -16.46 12.25
N SER A 202 25.75 -17.07 11.09
CA SER A 202 26.79 -17.84 10.38
C SER A 202 27.56 -17.01 9.34
N GLY A 203 27.17 -15.72 9.15
CA GLY A 203 27.73 -14.82 8.17
C GLY A 203 27.13 -14.96 6.76
N VAL A 204 26.07 -15.74 6.60
CA VAL A 204 25.33 -15.85 5.34
C VAL A 204 24.45 -14.61 5.17
N THR A 205 24.50 -14.00 3.99
CA THR A 205 23.64 -12.86 3.67
C THR A 205 22.28 -13.34 3.18
N ILE A 206 21.24 -13.01 3.95
CA ILE A 206 19.85 -13.29 3.62
C ILE A 206 19.24 -12.03 3.00
N PRO A 207 18.64 -12.10 1.81
CA PRO A 207 17.93 -10.97 1.22
C PRO A 207 16.77 -10.50 2.10
N GLU A 208 16.62 -9.19 2.30
CA GLU A 208 15.53 -8.64 3.12
C GLU A 208 14.14 -9.06 2.60
N TYR A 209 13.96 -9.10 1.27
CA TYR A 209 12.70 -9.56 0.68
C TYR A 209 12.34 -10.99 1.06
N ALA A 210 13.33 -11.87 1.25
CA ALA A 210 13.07 -13.25 1.63
C ALA A 210 12.54 -13.35 3.08
N ILE A 211 13.07 -12.49 3.96
CA ILE A 211 12.60 -12.40 5.35
C ILE A 211 11.18 -11.79 5.38
N ALA A 212 10.94 -10.70 4.63
CA ALA A 212 9.63 -10.08 4.52
C ALA A 212 8.59 -11.07 3.98
N ARG A 213 8.95 -11.83 2.94
CA ARG A 213 8.09 -12.90 2.39
C ARG A 213 7.77 -13.97 3.43
N ALA A 214 8.77 -14.49 4.14
CA ALA A 214 8.52 -15.53 5.15
C ALA A 214 7.60 -15.05 6.29
N ILE A 215 7.69 -13.77 6.67
CA ILE A 215 6.76 -13.14 7.62
C ILE A 215 5.34 -13.12 7.05
N LEU A 216 5.17 -12.69 5.80
CA LEU A 216 3.86 -12.67 5.15
C LEU A 216 3.30 -14.07 4.93
N ASP A 217 4.13 -15.03 4.50
CA ASP A 217 3.72 -16.43 4.34
C ASP A 217 3.20 -17.01 5.66
N HIS A 218 3.89 -16.74 6.77
CA HIS A 218 3.44 -17.15 8.10
C HIS A 218 2.10 -16.49 8.48
N LEU A 219 2.00 -15.16 8.33
CA LEU A 219 0.80 -14.42 8.68
C LEU A 219 -0.40 -14.72 7.75
N ALA A 220 -0.15 -15.23 6.55
CA ALA A 220 -1.21 -15.67 5.65
C ALA A 220 -1.91 -16.96 6.15
N VAL A 221 -1.15 -17.84 6.82
CA VAL A 221 -1.67 -19.13 7.32
C VAL A 221 -2.35 -18.99 8.67
N VAL A 222 -1.84 -18.12 9.55
CA VAL A 222 -2.42 -17.92 10.87
C VAL A 222 -3.62 -16.97 10.81
N GLU A 223 -4.69 -17.29 11.54
CA GLU A 223 -5.90 -16.44 11.55
C GLU A 223 -5.78 -15.29 12.54
N GLU A 224 -5.11 -15.53 13.66
CA GLU A 224 -4.98 -14.56 14.74
C GLU A 224 -3.79 -13.63 14.52
N ALA A 225 -3.95 -12.37 14.95
CA ALA A 225 -2.86 -11.40 14.94
C ALA A 225 -1.68 -11.89 15.82
N GLN A 226 -0.46 -11.80 15.29
CA GLN A 226 0.75 -12.34 15.89
C GLN A 226 1.58 -11.25 16.57
N SER A 227 2.09 -11.55 17.76
CA SER A 227 3.04 -10.67 18.46
C SER A 227 4.39 -10.62 17.75
N ILE A 228 5.16 -9.57 18.02
CA ILE A 228 6.52 -9.42 17.46
C ILE A 228 7.38 -10.65 17.80
N ASP A 229 7.23 -11.24 19.01
CA ASP A 229 8.02 -12.38 19.44
C ASP A 229 7.65 -13.66 18.70
N GLN A 230 6.38 -13.86 18.38
CA GLN A 230 5.92 -14.96 17.54
C GLN A 230 6.48 -14.85 16.12
N VAL A 231 6.39 -13.67 15.51
CA VAL A 231 6.96 -13.42 14.15
C VAL A 231 8.49 -13.56 14.17
N TRP A 232 9.16 -13.06 15.22
CA TRP A 232 10.60 -13.22 15.36
C TRP A 232 11.01 -14.69 15.50
N ALA A 233 10.24 -15.51 16.23
CA ALA A 233 10.49 -16.95 16.34
C ALA A 233 10.49 -17.63 14.96
N VAL A 234 9.61 -17.22 14.04
CA VAL A 234 9.56 -17.71 12.66
C VAL A 234 10.83 -17.32 11.89
N ALA A 235 11.19 -16.04 11.89
CA ALA A 235 12.39 -15.55 11.20
C ALA A 235 13.67 -16.20 11.76
N LYS A 236 13.74 -16.44 13.07
CA LYS A 236 14.82 -17.17 13.71
C LYS A 236 14.87 -18.63 13.27
N SER A 237 13.73 -19.29 13.17
CA SER A 237 13.64 -20.69 12.75
C SER A 237 14.04 -20.89 11.29
N VAL A 238 13.58 -19.99 10.39
CA VAL A 238 13.77 -20.13 8.94
C VAL A 238 15.15 -19.63 8.50
N TYR A 239 15.60 -18.49 9.03
CA TYR A 239 16.79 -17.79 8.56
C TYR A 239 17.84 -17.54 9.65
N ASN A 240 17.70 -18.12 10.82
CA ASN A 240 18.63 -17.92 11.95
C ASN A 240 18.83 -16.43 12.31
N ILE A 241 17.79 -15.60 12.14
CA ILE A 241 17.82 -14.17 12.47
C ILE A 241 17.66 -13.99 13.98
N THR A 242 18.72 -13.56 14.64
CA THR A 242 18.74 -13.35 16.10
C THR A 242 18.45 -11.91 16.53
N ASP A 243 18.62 -10.94 15.62
CA ASP A 243 18.32 -9.55 15.92
C ASP A 243 16.80 -9.28 15.86
N ARG A 244 16.19 -9.22 17.06
CA ARG A 244 14.78 -8.89 17.22
C ARG A 244 14.41 -7.50 16.68
N ASN A 245 15.34 -6.52 16.80
CA ASN A 245 15.06 -5.15 16.35
C ASN A 245 14.90 -5.05 14.84
N LEU A 246 15.55 -5.93 14.10
CA LEU A 246 15.38 -6.04 12.67
C LEU A 246 13.94 -6.42 12.32
N ILE A 247 13.38 -7.42 13.01
CA ILE A 247 11.98 -7.84 12.78
C ILE A 247 11.01 -6.73 13.16
N VAL A 248 11.28 -5.98 14.24
CA VAL A 248 10.49 -4.80 14.60
C VAL A 248 10.48 -3.76 13.47
N LYS A 249 11.63 -3.47 12.88
CA LYS A 249 11.74 -2.53 11.76
C LYS A 249 11.00 -3.05 10.53
N MET A 250 11.16 -4.32 10.19
CA MET A 250 10.52 -4.95 9.03
C MET A 250 9.00 -4.96 9.17
N LEU A 251 8.45 -5.33 10.32
CA LEU A 251 7.02 -5.28 10.57
C LEU A 251 6.45 -3.87 10.45
N ARG A 252 7.19 -2.85 10.91
CA ARG A 252 6.81 -1.45 10.74
C ARG A 252 6.81 -1.04 9.26
N SER A 253 7.82 -1.44 8.49
CA SER A 253 7.87 -1.17 7.05
C SER A 253 6.73 -1.85 6.33
N LEU A 254 6.47 -3.14 6.59
CA LEU A 254 5.33 -3.87 6.01
C LEU A 254 3.97 -3.23 6.36
N ALA A 255 3.85 -2.63 7.55
CA ALA A 255 2.65 -1.88 7.93
C ALA A 255 2.54 -0.54 7.17
N LEU A 256 3.64 0.18 6.96
CA LEU A 256 3.68 1.40 6.15
C LEU A 256 3.42 1.11 4.66
N ASP A 257 3.78 -0.07 4.19
CA ASP A 257 3.53 -0.55 2.82
C ASP A 257 2.14 -1.16 2.64
N HIS A 258 1.29 -1.06 3.66
CA HIS A 258 -0.09 -1.54 3.66
C HIS A 258 -0.29 -3.06 3.54
N TYR A 259 0.76 -3.88 3.74
CA TYR A 259 0.57 -5.32 3.87
C TYR A 259 -0.07 -5.69 5.21
N LEU A 260 0.42 -5.05 6.28
CA LEU A 260 0.04 -5.40 7.64
C LEU A 260 -0.64 -4.24 8.36
N ILE A 261 -1.38 -4.59 9.40
CA ILE A 261 -1.89 -3.67 10.40
C ILE A 261 -1.46 -4.15 11.79
N ALA A 262 -1.21 -3.22 12.69
CA ALA A 262 -0.93 -3.52 14.09
C ALA A 262 -2.13 -3.13 14.95
N ASP A 263 -2.54 -4.03 15.85
CA ASP A 263 -3.54 -3.73 16.87
C ASP A 263 -2.96 -2.89 18.02
N THR A 264 -3.79 -2.60 19.02
CA THR A 264 -3.41 -1.80 20.21
C THR A 264 -2.34 -2.50 21.06
N GLU A 265 -2.22 -3.82 20.99
CA GLU A 265 -1.24 -4.65 21.70
C GLU A 265 0.03 -4.88 20.88
N LYS A 266 0.15 -4.23 19.69
CA LYS A 266 1.26 -4.41 18.75
C LYS A 266 1.37 -5.84 18.20
N ARG A 267 0.23 -6.51 18.04
CA ARG A 267 0.13 -7.74 17.26
C ARG A 267 -0.18 -7.39 15.81
N TYR A 268 0.36 -8.15 14.88
CA TYR A 268 0.31 -7.88 13.45
C TYR A 268 -0.52 -8.95 12.73
N SER A 269 -1.35 -8.50 11.79
CA SER A 269 -2.08 -9.33 10.84
C SER A 269 -2.07 -8.66 9.48
N PHE A 270 -2.51 -9.37 8.43
CA PHE A 270 -2.76 -8.69 7.16
C PHE A 270 -3.75 -7.55 7.34
N ARG A 271 -3.48 -6.44 6.66
CA ARG A 271 -4.36 -5.26 6.70
C ARG A 271 -5.72 -5.56 6.09
N PHE A 272 -5.73 -6.29 4.98
CA PHE A 272 -6.92 -6.69 4.24
C PHE A 272 -7.01 -8.22 4.18
N PRO A 273 -8.10 -8.82 4.71
CA PRO A 273 -8.37 -10.25 4.59
C PRO A 273 -8.35 -10.77 3.15
N LEU A 274 -8.81 -9.95 2.19
CA LEU A 274 -8.78 -10.28 0.77
C LEU A 274 -7.35 -10.48 0.25
N ILE A 275 -6.43 -9.60 0.60
CA ILE A 275 -5.00 -9.72 0.24
C ILE A 275 -4.39 -10.95 0.91
N ARG A 276 -4.76 -11.25 2.16
CA ARG A 276 -4.32 -12.46 2.87
C ARG A 276 -4.78 -13.72 2.12
N ARG A 277 -6.06 -13.78 1.69
CA ARG A 277 -6.62 -14.92 0.94
C ARG A 277 -5.88 -15.10 -0.38
N TRP A 278 -5.72 -14.01 -1.15
CA TRP A 278 -4.95 -14.06 -2.39
C TRP A 278 -3.51 -14.54 -2.14
N TRP A 279 -2.81 -13.97 -1.15
CA TRP A 279 -1.43 -14.36 -0.81
C TRP A 279 -1.32 -15.85 -0.50
N LYS A 280 -2.24 -16.35 0.31
CA LYS A 280 -2.30 -17.78 0.67
C LYS A 280 -2.47 -18.66 -0.56
N LEU A 281 -3.39 -18.32 -1.46
CA LEU A 281 -3.65 -19.03 -2.72
C LEU A 281 -2.45 -18.96 -3.66
N ALA A 282 -1.94 -17.77 -3.93
CA ALA A 282 -0.82 -17.53 -4.85
C ALA A 282 0.49 -18.19 -4.41
N GLN A 283 0.69 -18.40 -3.10
CA GLN A 283 1.86 -19.10 -2.55
C GLN A 283 1.61 -20.61 -2.31
N GLY A 284 0.40 -21.12 -2.54
CA GLY A 284 0.04 -22.52 -2.28
C GLY A 284 0.15 -22.90 -0.78
N LEU A 285 -0.13 -21.96 0.12
CA LEU A 285 0.00 -22.16 1.57
C LEU A 285 -1.26 -22.80 2.13
N GLY A 286 -1.12 -23.90 2.87
CA GLY A 286 -2.22 -24.49 3.64
C GLY A 286 -3.30 -25.17 2.78
N ALA A 287 -2.88 -25.82 1.69
CA ALA A 287 -3.70 -26.82 0.99
C ALA A 287 -3.75 -28.12 1.78
#